data_36826c7fe72f9d9b66cc17aadd321f73
#
_entry.id   36826c7fe72f9d9b66cc17aadd321f73
#
_cell.length_a   1.000
_cell.length_b   1.000
_cell.length_c   1.000
_cell.angle_alpha   90.00
_cell.angle_beta   90.00
_cell.angle_gamma   90.00
#
_symmetry.space_group_name_H-M   'P 1'
#
loop_
_entity.id
_entity.type
_entity.pdbx_description
1 polymer ?
#
loop_
_entity_poly.entity_id
_entity_poly.type
_entity_poly.pdbx_seq_one_letter_code
_entity_poly.pdbx_strand_id
1 'polypeptide(L)'
;MALQRATHPYSAEVLMELGIVGLGRMGANMARRLMRDGHEIVAYDVNPEAVSQLAGEGAGGASSLEEMASKLSAPRSVWIMVPAGEITEQTVDAVAAVLEPGDAIVDGGNSYYRDDIRRAAKVGEQGIDYVDCGTSGGVFGLERGYCLMIGGPDRAVERLDPIFASLAPGVDAAERTPGRDGDPSPSENGYLHCGPNGAGHFVKMVHNGIEYGIMAAYAEGMNILKNANVGKVKREADAETAPLDHPEYYQYDLDLPEVAEVWRRGSVVGSWLLDLTAAAMQESPDLAEFTGRVSDSGEGRWTAIAAIDEGVPTPVLTTALHERFYSRGLGDFGDKVLSAMRKQFGGHDEKAS
;
A
#
# COMPACT_ATOMS: atom_id res chain seq x y z
N MET A 1 28.53 -3.24 11.72
CA MET A 1 29.26 -3.16 10.45
C MET A 1 28.57 -2.11 9.61
N ALA A 2 29.23 -1.00 9.32
CA ALA A 2 28.65 0.06 8.48
C ALA A 2 28.57 -0.47 7.04
N LEU A 3 27.36 -0.56 6.51
CA LEU A 3 27.12 -0.81 5.09
C LEU A 3 27.69 0.40 4.31
N GLN A 4 28.77 0.18 3.58
CA GLN A 4 29.24 1.14 2.58
C GLN A 4 28.16 1.26 1.50
N ARG A 5 27.60 2.46 1.34
CA ARG A 5 26.68 2.78 0.25
C ARG A 5 27.42 2.67 -1.08
N ALA A 6 26.89 1.88 -2.00
CA ALA A 6 27.27 1.96 -3.39
C ALA A 6 26.76 3.29 -3.95
N THR A 7 27.66 4.09 -4.53
CA THR A 7 27.30 5.35 -5.19
C THR A 7 26.48 5.05 -6.44
N HIS A 8 25.28 5.61 -6.51
CA HIS A 8 24.35 5.48 -7.64
C HIS A 8 24.95 6.10 -8.92
N PRO A 9 25.04 5.38 -10.04
CA PRO A 9 25.62 5.92 -11.27
C PRO A 9 24.71 6.90 -12.06
N TYR A 10 23.43 7.08 -11.66
CA TYR A 10 22.45 7.90 -12.42
C TYR A 10 22.10 9.25 -11.80
N SER A 11 22.54 9.56 -10.60
CA SER A 11 22.39 10.91 -10.06
C SER A 11 23.70 11.34 -9.38
N ALA A 12 24.59 11.96 -10.12
CA ALA A 12 25.54 12.86 -9.51
C ALA A 12 24.73 13.95 -8.81
N GLU A 13 24.56 13.82 -7.48
CA GLU A 13 24.32 14.89 -6.49
C GLU A 13 23.46 16.11 -6.96
N VAL A 14 22.35 15.89 -7.66
CA VAL A 14 21.41 16.98 -7.87
C VAL A 14 20.54 17.07 -6.61
N LEU A 15 20.99 17.91 -5.68
CA LEU A 15 20.20 18.24 -4.50
C LEU A 15 19.01 19.11 -4.91
N MET A 16 17.84 18.79 -4.36
CA MET A 16 16.60 19.49 -4.68
C MET A 16 15.95 20.02 -3.40
N GLU A 17 15.22 21.12 -3.56
CA GLU A 17 14.28 21.60 -2.57
C GLU A 17 12.91 20.96 -2.82
N LEU A 18 12.21 20.51 -1.77
CA LEU A 18 10.89 19.92 -1.86
C LEU A 18 10.00 20.35 -0.69
N GLY A 19 8.80 20.85 -1.00
CA GLY A 19 7.75 21.04 -0.01
C GLY A 19 7.08 19.70 0.30
N ILE A 20 6.87 19.37 1.57
CA ILE A 20 6.08 18.18 1.97
C ILE A 20 4.90 18.64 2.82
N VAL A 21 3.69 18.31 2.36
CA VAL A 21 2.42 18.58 3.02
C VAL A 21 1.82 17.28 3.55
N GLY A 22 1.60 17.23 4.87
CA GLY A 22 1.15 16.00 5.56
C GLY A 22 2.31 15.21 6.11
N LEU A 23 2.52 15.32 7.43
CA LEU A 23 3.62 14.73 8.19
C LEU A 23 3.19 13.54 9.04
N GLY A 24 2.17 12.79 8.57
CA GLY A 24 1.85 11.49 9.14
C GLY A 24 3.03 10.52 9.01
N ARG A 25 2.85 9.27 9.46
CA ARG A 25 3.94 8.25 9.47
C ARG A 25 4.69 8.12 8.14
N MET A 26 3.97 8.18 7.01
CA MET A 26 4.59 8.07 5.69
C MET A 26 5.30 9.35 5.29
N GLY A 27 4.64 10.52 5.33
CA GLY A 27 5.21 11.79 4.88
C GLY A 27 6.45 12.20 5.68
N ALA A 28 6.40 12.06 7.01
CA ALA A 28 7.56 12.34 7.85
C ALA A 28 8.74 11.38 7.55
N ASN A 29 8.47 10.10 7.29
CA ASN A 29 9.52 9.14 6.94
C ASN A 29 10.13 9.41 5.55
N MET A 30 9.31 9.84 4.58
CA MET A 30 9.81 10.28 3.27
C MET A 30 10.71 11.51 3.40
N ALA A 31 10.27 12.52 4.17
CA ALA A 31 11.08 13.70 4.47
C ALA A 31 12.44 13.32 5.08
N ARG A 32 12.45 12.45 6.09
CA ARG A 32 13.69 11.98 6.72
C ARG A 32 14.61 11.25 5.74
N ARG A 33 14.04 10.40 4.86
CA ARG A 33 14.82 9.68 3.88
C ARG A 33 15.45 10.62 2.86
N LEU A 34 14.71 11.61 2.37
CA LEU A 34 15.21 12.65 1.47
C LEU A 34 16.30 13.50 2.12
N MET A 35 16.10 13.93 3.36
CA MET A 35 17.14 14.68 4.11
C MET A 35 18.43 13.86 4.33
N ARG A 36 18.32 12.54 4.53
CA ARG A 36 19.50 11.66 4.64
C ARG A 36 20.33 11.64 3.36
N ASP A 37 19.70 11.85 2.21
CA ASP A 37 20.35 11.91 0.90
C ASP A 37 20.74 13.35 0.50
N GLY A 38 20.49 14.32 1.40
CA GLY A 38 20.96 15.71 1.26
C GLY A 38 19.96 16.68 0.65
N HIS A 39 18.75 16.23 0.28
CA HIS A 39 17.71 17.14 -0.21
C HIS A 39 17.22 18.11 0.89
N GLU A 40 16.85 19.32 0.50
CA GLU A 40 16.30 20.32 1.40
C GLU A 40 14.75 20.20 1.46
N ILE A 41 14.21 19.99 2.65
CA ILE A 41 12.78 19.79 2.84
C ILE A 41 12.17 20.97 3.57
N VAL A 42 11.08 21.51 3.00
CA VAL A 42 10.20 22.45 3.69
C VAL A 42 8.90 21.73 4.07
N ALA A 43 8.68 21.56 5.36
CA ALA A 43 7.62 20.74 5.91
C ALA A 43 6.42 21.58 6.37
N TYR A 44 5.21 21.15 6.00
CA TYR A 44 3.95 21.73 6.47
C TYR A 44 2.96 20.61 6.86
N ASP A 45 2.29 20.82 7.97
CA ASP A 45 1.17 20.01 8.44
C ASP A 45 0.19 20.89 9.23
N VAL A 46 -1.07 20.50 9.27
CA VAL A 46 -2.10 21.13 10.11
C VAL A 46 -1.81 20.96 11.61
N ASN A 47 -1.00 19.97 11.97
CA ASN A 47 -0.48 19.77 13.31
C ASN A 47 0.91 20.44 13.45
N PRO A 48 1.02 21.58 14.15
CA PRO A 48 2.28 22.30 14.29
C PRO A 48 3.35 21.53 15.09
N GLU A 49 2.96 20.57 15.93
CA GLU A 49 3.90 19.71 16.66
C GLU A 49 4.68 18.81 15.71
N ALA A 50 4.02 18.24 14.69
CA ALA A 50 4.67 17.44 13.66
C ALA A 50 5.68 18.27 12.84
N VAL A 51 5.32 19.51 12.50
CA VAL A 51 6.23 20.46 11.83
C VAL A 51 7.44 20.76 12.72
N SER A 52 7.22 21.08 14.00
CA SER A 52 8.28 21.42 14.94
C SER A 52 9.22 20.24 15.18
N GLN A 53 8.69 19.03 15.25
CA GLN A 53 9.50 17.82 15.40
C GLN A 53 10.44 17.64 14.20
N LEU A 54 9.91 17.70 12.98
CA LEU A 54 10.70 17.49 11.78
C LEU A 54 11.69 18.64 11.54
N ALA A 55 11.32 19.87 11.91
CA ALA A 55 12.24 21.02 11.90
C ALA A 55 13.41 20.84 12.88
N GLY A 56 13.17 20.24 14.05
CA GLY A 56 14.21 19.85 14.99
C GLY A 56 15.17 18.78 14.46
N GLU A 57 14.76 18.03 13.43
CA GLU A 57 15.56 17.02 12.74
C GLU A 57 16.31 17.58 11.51
N GLY A 58 16.08 18.86 11.15
CA GLY A 58 16.83 19.53 10.08
C GLY A 58 15.97 20.01 8.89
N ALA A 59 14.66 19.80 8.87
CA ALA A 59 13.78 20.34 7.85
C ALA A 59 13.51 21.83 8.08
N GLY A 60 13.21 22.59 7.02
CA GLY A 60 12.56 23.89 7.12
C GLY A 60 11.10 23.72 7.57
N GLY A 61 10.69 24.28 8.70
CA GLY A 61 9.30 24.30 9.11
C GLY A 61 8.53 25.46 8.46
N ALA A 62 7.26 25.26 8.12
CA ALA A 62 6.35 26.31 7.67
C ALA A 62 5.04 26.27 8.46
N SER A 63 4.50 27.45 8.80
CA SER A 63 3.24 27.60 9.53
C SER A 63 2.03 27.73 8.62
N SER A 64 2.25 27.96 7.31
CA SER A 64 1.22 28.02 6.28
C SER A 64 1.78 27.54 4.92
N LEU A 65 0.89 27.30 3.96
CA LEU A 65 1.28 26.95 2.59
C LEU A 65 1.98 28.11 1.88
N GLU A 66 1.59 29.36 2.15
CA GLU A 66 2.24 30.56 1.62
C GLU A 66 3.68 30.68 2.14
N GLU A 67 3.89 30.44 3.43
CA GLU A 67 5.24 30.42 4.01
C GLU A 67 6.07 29.29 3.39
N MET A 68 5.51 28.08 3.23
CA MET A 68 6.18 26.98 2.55
C MET A 68 6.60 27.35 1.14
N ALA A 69 5.67 27.88 0.32
CA ALA A 69 5.96 28.31 -1.05
C ALA A 69 7.03 29.39 -1.11
N SER A 70 7.05 30.33 -0.15
CA SER A 70 8.05 31.40 -0.08
C SER A 70 9.48 30.92 0.26
N LYS A 71 9.59 29.74 0.88
CA LYS A 71 10.87 29.10 1.25
C LYS A 71 11.42 28.20 0.16
N LEU A 72 10.66 27.93 -0.90
CA LEU A 72 11.05 27.09 -2.02
C LEU A 72 11.47 27.95 -3.22
N SER A 73 12.53 27.53 -3.91
CA SER A 73 12.98 28.14 -5.15
C SER A 73 12.16 27.66 -6.35
N ALA A 74 11.79 28.58 -7.25
CA ALA A 74 11.09 28.19 -8.48
C ALA A 74 12.04 27.51 -9.50
N PRO A 75 11.58 26.53 -10.27
CA PRO A 75 10.24 25.93 -10.23
C PRO A 75 10.07 25.03 -8.99
N ARG A 76 9.05 25.35 -8.20
CA ARG A 76 8.76 24.69 -6.92
C ARG A 76 8.17 23.30 -7.15
N SER A 77 8.40 22.41 -6.19
CA SER A 77 7.74 21.10 -6.17
C SER A 77 7.19 20.82 -4.78
N VAL A 78 5.92 20.39 -4.70
CA VAL A 78 5.23 20.11 -3.44
C VAL A 78 4.66 18.70 -3.47
N TRP A 79 5.08 17.89 -2.51
CA TRP A 79 4.62 16.51 -2.32
C TRP A 79 3.54 16.46 -1.24
N ILE A 80 2.37 15.92 -1.58
CA ILE A 80 1.20 15.82 -0.71
C ILE A 80 1.08 14.38 -0.19
N MET A 81 0.99 14.21 1.14
CA MET A 81 0.82 12.93 1.84
C MET A 81 -0.30 13.00 2.86
N VAL A 82 -1.52 13.26 2.39
CA VAL A 82 -2.72 13.39 3.24
C VAL A 82 -3.72 12.25 2.96
N PRO A 83 -4.72 12.02 3.85
CA PRO A 83 -5.77 11.04 3.61
C PRO A 83 -6.51 11.28 2.29
N ALA A 84 -6.80 10.19 1.57
CA ALA A 84 -7.47 10.23 0.26
C ALA A 84 -8.88 10.86 0.31
N GLY A 85 -9.36 11.29 -0.84
CA GLY A 85 -10.70 11.83 -1.02
C GLY A 85 -10.75 13.36 -0.85
N GLU A 86 -11.73 13.84 -0.09
CA GLU A 86 -12.02 15.28 0.06
C GLU A 86 -10.82 16.06 0.64
N ILE A 87 -10.07 15.46 1.58
CA ILE A 87 -8.89 16.11 2.18
C ILE A 87 -7.81 16.32 1.13
N THR A 88 -7.55 15.34 0.28
CA THR A 88 -6.59 15.49 -0.84
C THR A 88 -7.06 16.56 -1.82
N GLU A 89 -8.35 16.58 -2.16
CA GLU A 89 -8.91 17.59 -3.08
C GLU A 89 -8.67 19.02 -2.56
N GLN A 90 -9.07 19.26 -1.31
CA GLN A 90 -8.90 20.57 -0.65
C GLN A 90 -7.42 20.94 -0.53
N THR A 91 -6.55 19.98 -0.24
CA THR A 91 -5.11 20.22 -0.12
C THR A 91 -4.49 20.58 -1.48
N VAL A 92 -4.85 19.85 -2.54
CA VAL A 92 -4.39 20.15 -3.90
C VAL A 92 -4.82 21.57 -4.32
N ASP A 93 -6.08 21.94 -4.06
CA ASP A 93 -6.59 23.28 -4.35
C ASP A 93 -5.84 24.36 -3.58
N ALA A 94 -5.61 24.14 -2.29
CA ALA A 94 -4.91 25.09 -1.44
C ALA A 94 -3.43 25.25 -1.84
N VAL A 95 -2.76 24.16 -2.21
CA VAL A 95 -1.39 24.19 -2.71
C VAL A 95 -1.32 24.87 -4.06
N ALA A 96 -2.23 24.57 -4.98
CA ALA A 96 -2.29 25.20 -6.30
C ALA A 96 -2.48 26.72 -6.21
N ALA A 97 -3.22 27.20 -5.18
CA ALA A 97 -3.46 28.63 -4.98
C ALA A 97 -2.20 29.44 -4.58
N VAL A 98 -1.14 28.77 -4.10
CA VAL A 98 0.12 29.43 -3.68
C VAL A 98 1.29 29.12 -4.61
N LEU A 99 1.08 28.28 -5.63
CA LEU A 99 2.06 27.94 -6.66
C LEU A 99 1.90 28.80 -7.92
N GLU A 100 2.91 28.78 -8.77
CA GLU A 100 2.99 29.54 -10.01
C GLU A 100 3.13 28.63 -11.23
N PRO A 101 2.86 29.12 -12.45
CA PRO A 101 3.09 28.35 -13.67
C PRO A 101 4.52 27.80 -13.76
N GLY A 102 4.64 26.50 -14.04
CA GLY A 102 5.91 25.77 -14.07
C GLY A 102 6.26 25.04 -12.77
N ASP A 103 5.56 25.31 -11.68
CA ASP A 103 5.66 24.52 -10.43
C ASP A 103 4.99 23.15 -10.60
N ALA A 104 5.20 22.24 -9.64
CA ALA A 104 4.61 20.90 -9.66
C ALA A 104 3.99 20.51 -8.31
N ILE A 105 2.89 19.77 -8.39
CA ILE A 105 2.26 19.08 -7.27
C ILE A 105 2.45 17.56 -7.48
N VAL A 106 2.93 16.86 -6.46
CA VAL A 106 2.97 15.40 -6.43
C VAL A 106 1.94 14.91 -5.42
N ASP A 107 0.94 14.17 -5.87
CA ASP A 107 0.03 13.43 -4.98
C ASP A 107 0.65 12.06 -4.70
N GLY A 108 1.24 11.90 -3.52
CA GLY A 108 1.84 10.65 -3.03
C GLY A 108 0.91 9.88 -2.09
N GLY A 109 -0.33 10.30 -1.94
CA GLY A 109 -1.34 9.66 -1.12
C GLY A 109 -1.86 8.35 -1.71
N ASN A 110 -2.98 7.89 -1.18
CA ASN A 110 -3.66 6.70 -1.68
C ASN A 110 -4.88 7.10 -2.52
N SER A 111 -4.65 7.84 -3.61
CA SER A 111 -5.70 8.46 -4.40
C SER A 111 -6.28 7.53 -5.46
N TYR A 112 -7.52 7.82 -5.87
CA TYR A 112 -8.17 7.14 -6.97
C TYR A 112 -7.73 7.75 -8.30
N TYR A 113 -7.19 6.95 -9.20
CA TYR A 113 -6.58 7.41 -10.45
C TYR A 113 -7.48 8.35 -11.30
N ARG A 114 -8.82 8.17 -11.22
CA ARG A 114 -9.78 9.06 -11.93
C ARG A 114 -9.81 10.47 -11.34
N ASP A 115 -9.58 10.58 -10.03
CA ASP A 115 -9.46 11.89 -9.39
C ASP A 115 -8.16 12.59 -9.81
N ASP A 116 -7.07 11.83 -9.99
CA ASP A 116 -5.80 12.38 -10.48
C ASP A 116 -5.94 12.98 -11.87
N ILE A 117 -6.62 12.30 -12.79
CA ILE A 117 -6.89 12.80 -14.14
C ILE A 117 -7.67 14.14 -14.06
N ARG A 118 -8.68 14.19 -13.20
CA ARG A 118 -9.50 15.39 -13.01
C ARG A 118 -8.70 16.53 -12.37
N ARG A 119 -7.92 16.23 -11.33
CA ARG A 119 -7.06 17.22 -10.64
C ARG A 119 -5.98 17.74 -11.57
N ALA A 120 -5.33 16.87 -12.32
CA ALA A 120 -4.33 17.26 -13.31
C ALA A 120 -4.87 18.23 -14.36
N ALA A 121 -6.07 17.97 -14.89
CA ALA A 121 -6.72 18.89 -15.82
C ALA A 121 -6.98 20.27 -15.18
N LYS A 122 -7.49 20.28 -13.93
CA LYS A 122 -7.80 21.50 -13.19
C LYS A 122 -6.57 22.37 -12.89
N VAL A 123 -5.50 21.77 -12.34
CA VAL A 123 -4.30 22.56 -11.99
C VAL A 123 -3.47 22.88 -13.23
N GLY A 124 -3.58 22.09 -14.29
CA GLY A 124 -2.96 22.34 -15.59
C GLY A 124 -3.46 23.63 -16.26
N GLU A 125 -4.72 24.06 -16.01
CA GLU A 125 -5.24 25.35 -16.46
C GLU A 125 -4.46 26.54 -15.87
N GLN A 126 -3.82 26.33 -14.72
CA GLN A 126 -2.98 27.33 -14.06
C GLN A 126 -1.49 27.18 -14.45
N GLY A 127 -1.16 26.28 -15.35
CA GLY A 127 0.21 26.01 -15.78
C GLY A 127 1.04 25.22 -14.75
N ILE A 128 0.39 24.60 -13.77
CA ILE A 128 1.03 23.75 -12.73
C ILE A 128 1.02 22.31 -13.21
N ASP A 129 2.15 21.61 -13.07
CA ASP A 129 2.25 20.18 -13.37
C ASP A 129 1.68 19.36 -12.20
N TYR A 130 0.88 18.35 -12.52
CA TYR A 130 0.39 17.37 -11.56
C TYR A 130 1.07 16.03 -11.82
N VAL A 131 1.53 15.38 -10.76
CA VAL A 131 2.15 14.03 -10.79
C VAL A 131 1.45 13.18 -9.74
N ASP A 132 0.94 12.04 -10.13
CA ASP A 132 0.43 11.02 -9.21
C ASP A 132 1.52 9.99 -8.93
N CYS A 133 1.75 9.68 -7.65
CA CYS A 133 2.80 8.79 -7.23
C CYS A 133 2.29 7.72 -6.26
N GLY A 134 1.86 6.59 -6.82
CA GLY A 134 1.48 5.42 -6.04
C GLY A 134 2.69 4.87 -5.29
N THR A 135 2.59 4.80 -3.97
CA THR A 135 3.69 4.41 -3.08
C THR A 135 3.39 3.10 -2.37
N SER A 136 4.33 2.16 -2.44
CA SER A 136 4.34 0.92 -1.66
C SER A 136 5.59 0.80 -0.80
N GLY A 137 5.47 0.28 0.43
CA GLY A 137 6.58 0.16 1.39
C GLY A 137 6.16 0.47 2.83
N GLY A 138 5.05 1.19 3.01
CA GLY A 138 4.45 1.50 4.32
C GLY A 138 5.45 2.15 5.28
N VAL A 139 5.34 1.82 6.56
CA VAL A 139 6.20 2.37 7.62
C VAL A 139 7.68 1.93 7.51
N PHE A 140 7.95 0.86 6.77
CA PHE A 140 9.31 0.34 6.57
C PHE A 140 10.09 1.09 5.50
N GLY A 141 9.44 1.95 4.72
CA GLY A 141 10.06 2.67 3.62
C GLY A 141 11.20 3.61 4.03
N LEU A 142 11.22 4.08 5.28
CA LEU A 142 12.34 4.88 5.79
C LEU A 142 13.69 4.17 5.63
N GLU A 143 13.74 2.87 5.94
CA GLU A 143 14.96 2.08 5.88
C GLU A 143 15.09 1.28 4.58
N ARG A 144 13.99 0.71 4.09
CA ARG A 144 13.97 -0.17 2.92
C ARG A 144 13.82 0.57 1.58
N GLY A 145 13.39 1.84 1.59
CA GLY A 145 12.94 2.56 0.41
C GLY A 145 11.49 2.25 0.05
N TYR A 146 10.97 3.03 -0.88
CA TYR A 146 9.59 2.94 -1.38
C TYR A 146 9.58 2.52 -2.84
N CYS A 147 8.75 1.54 -3.18
CA CYS A 147 8.44 1.26 -4.58
C CYS A 147 7.47 2.34 -5.08
N LEU A 148 7.85 3.06 -6.15
CA LEU A 148 7.10 4.22 -6.66
C LEU A 148 6.59 3.95 -8.07
N MET A 149 5.29 4.14 -8.26
CA MET A 149 4.59 4.03 -9.53
C MET A 149 4.08 5.43 -9.90
N ILE A 150 4.63 6.03 -10.94
CA ILE A 150 4.53 7.47 -11.20
C ILE A 150 3.73 7.71 -12.47
N GLY A 151 2.76 8.63 -12.42
CA GLY A 151 2.02 9.14 -13.56
C GLY A 151 2.14 10.65 -13.66
N GLY A 152 2.24 11.16 -14.89
CA GLY A 152 2.33 12.60 -15.09
C GLY A 152 3.07 13.00 -16.35
N PRO A 153 3.21 14.30 -16.64
CA PRO A 153 3.93 14.79 -17.80
C PRO A 153 5.44 14.51 -17.69
N ASP A 154 6.06 14.04 -18.78
CA ASP A 154 7.48 13.64 -18.86
C ASP A 154 8.39 14.69 -18.22
N ARG A 155 8.20 15.97 -18.57
CA ARG A 155 9.04 17.08 -18.06
C ARG A 155 9.04 17.22 -16.54
N ALA A 156 7.90 16.92 -15.89
CA ALA A 156 7.79 17.03 -14.44
C ALA A 156 8.40 15.80 -13.77
N VAL A 157 8.18 14.60 -14.34
CA VAL A 157 8.73 13.35 -13.85
C VAL A 157 10.25 13.34 -14.00
N GLU A 158 10.80 13.76 -15.16
CA GLU A 158 12.24 13.89 -15.38
C GLU A 158 12.90 14.87 -14.39
N ARG A 159 12.26 16.03 -14.14
CA ARG A 159 12.75 17.01 -13.16
C ARG A 159 12.81 16.43 -11.75
N LEU A 160 11.85 15.59 -11.38
CA LEU A 160 11.72 15.00 -10.04
C LEU A 160 12.49 13.68 -9.89
N ASP A 161 13.17 13.20 -10.93
CA ASP A 161 13.92 11.95 -10.91
C ASP A 161 14.86 11.80 -9.70
N PRO A 162 15.63 12.84 -9.27
CA PRO A 162 16.49 12.74 -8.08
C PRO A 162 15.69 12.44 -6.79
N ILE A 163 14.48 12.98 -6.66
CA ILE A 163 13.59 12.72 -5.52
C ILE A 163 13.10 11.27 -5.53
N PHE A 164 12.67 10.77 -6.71
CA PHE A 164 12.22 9.39 -6.83
C PHE A 164 13.36 8.40 -6.58
N ALA A 165 14.55 8.66 -7.10
CA ALA A 165 15.73 7.84 -6.88
C ALA A 165 16.11 7.74 -5.40
N SER A 166 16.08 8.87 -4.66
CA SER A 166 16.37 8.90 -3.22
C SER A 166 15.31 8.16 -2.38
N LEU A 167 14.05 8.26 -2.78
CA LEU A 167 12.97 7.54 -2.09
C LEU A 167 12.99 6.04 -2.39
N ALA A 168 13.45 5.63 -3.56
CA ALA A 168 13.43 4.23 -3.99
C ALA A 168 14.44 3.35 -3.22
N PRO A 169 14.23 2.01 -3.21
CA PRO A 169 15.12 1.09 -2.49
C PRO A 169 16.51 0.94 -3.14
N GLY A 170 16.63 1.19 -4.43
CA GLY A 170 17.86 0.97 -5.20
C GLY A 170 18.01 -0.46 -5.75
N VAL A 171 18.91 -0.63 -6.69
CA VAL A 171 19.14 -1.91 -7.41
C VAL A 171 19.53 -3.07 -6.49
N ASP A 172 20.18 -2.77 -5.37
CA ASP A 172 20.63 -3.78 -4.41
C ASP A 172 19.50 -4.42 -3.58
N ALA A 173 18.26 -3.90 -3.72
CA ALA A 173 17.11 -4.43 -3.00
C ALA A 173 16.67 -5.83 -3.47
N ALA A 174 17.04 -6.22 -4.69
CA ALA A 174 16.77 -7.54 -5.25
C ALA A 174 17.83 -7.89 -6.31
N GLU A 175 18.01 -9.20 -6.54
CA GLU A 175 18.85 -9.64 -7.67
C GLU A 175 18.23 -9.18 -9.00
N ARG A 176 19.08 -8.77 -9.94
CA ARG A 176 18.64 -8.36 -11.28
C ARG A 176 17.96 -9.51 -12.00
N THR A 177 16.86 -9.21 -12.66
CA THR A 177 16.14 -10.20 -13.47
C THR A 177 17.06 -10.73 -14.58
N PRO A 178 17.19 -12.07 -14.75
CA PRO A 178 18.01 -12.64 -15.81
C PRO A 178 17.66 -12.08 -17.19
N GLY A 179 18.68 -11.71 -17.93
CA GLY A 179 18.54 -11.09 -19.26
C GLY A 179 18.48 -9.55 -19.25
N ARG A 180 18.55 -8.91 -18.10
CA ARG A 180 18.77 -7.46 -18.01
C ARG A 180 20.28 -7.17 -17.94
N ASP A 181 20.77 -6.47 -18.96
CA ASP A 181 22.19 -6.10 -19.12
C ASP A 181 22.36 -4.56 -19.11
N GLY A 182 23.60 -4.10 -19.01
CA GLY A 182 23.95 -2.66 -18.98
C GLY A 182 23.63 -1.99 -17.65
N ASP A 183 23.49 -0.66 -17.67
CA ASP A 183 23.21 0.12 -16.48
C ASP A 183 21.78 -0.15 -15.96
N PRO A 184 21.57 -0.18 -14.65
CA PRO A 184 20.24 -0.40 -14.07
C PRO A 184 19.25 0.70 -14.48
N SER A 185 18.07 0.30 -14.94
CA SER A 185 16.98 1.22 -15.23
C SER A 185 16.29 1.75 -13.96
N PRO A 186 15.49 2.82 -14.03
CA PRO A 186 14.69 3.30 -12.91
C PRO A 186 13.80 2.19 -12.28
N SER A 187 13.23 1.31 -13.09
CA SER A 187 12.42 0.18 -12.58
C SER A 187 13.24 -0.83 -11.78
N GLU A 188 14.52 -1.03 -12.09
CA GLU A 188 15.43 -1.87 -11.31
C GLU A 188 15.85 -1.18 -9.99
N ASN A 189 15.75 0.14 -9.94
CA ASN A 189 15.95 0.92 -8.72
C ASN A 189 14.70 1.00 -7.84
N GLY A 190 13.54 0.54 -8.34
CA GLY A 190 12.29 0.47 -7.60
C GLY A 190 11.33 1.64 -7.85
N TYR A 191 11.51 2.42 -8.92
CA TYR A 191 10.54 3.42 -9.34
C TYR A 191 10.35 3.40 -10.85
N LEU A 192 9.15 3.77 -11.32
CA LEU A 192 8.81 3.72 -12.74
C LEU A 192 7.84 4.84 -13.12
N HIS A 193 8.15 5.59 -14.17
CA HIS A 193 7.17 6.41 -14.89
C HIS A 193 6.25 5.49 -15.70
N CYS A 194 5.02 5.31 -15.22
CA CYS A 194 4.05 4.37 -15.77
C CYS A 194 3.27 4.94 -16.97
N GLY A 195 3.26 6.27 -17.13
CA GLY A 195 2.53 6.94 -18.19
C GLY A 195 1.93 8.29 -17.77
N PRO A 196 0.90 8.78 -18.48
CA PRO A 196 0.28 10.08 -18.18
C PRO A 196 -0.41 10.08 -16.80
N ASN A 197 -0.96 11.23 -16.42
CA ASN A 197 -1.68 11.41 -15.16
C ASN A 197 -2.72 10.31 -14.91
N GLY A 198 -2.70 9.78 -13.70
CA GLY A 198 -3.50 8.65 -13.25
C GLY A 198 -2.82 7.29 -13.44
N ALA A 199 -1.79 7.16 -14.29
CA ALA A 199 -1.14 5.88 -14.56
C ALA A 199 -0.41 5.32 -13.32
N GLY A 200 0.17 6.18 -12.49
CA GLY A 200 0.85 5.78 -11.26
C GLY A 200 -0.10 5.14 -10.27
N HIS A 201 -1.15 5.84 -9.89
CA HIS A 201 -2.17 5.31 -8.98
C HIS A 201 -2.98 4.16 -9.58
N PHE A 202 -3.18 4.11 -10.91
CA PHE A 202 -3.78 2.95 -11.56
C PHE A 202 -2.93 1.69 -11.35
N VAL A 203 -1.64 1.75 -11.65
CA VAL A 203 -0.73 0.62 -11.44
C VAL A 203 -0.67 0.24 -9.94
N LYS A 204 -0.65 1.24 -9.06
CA LYS A 204 -0.63 1.03 -7.61
C LYS A 204 -1.89 0.35 -7.08
N MET A 205 -3.09 0.73 -7.56
CA MET A 205 -4.32 0.09 -7.08
C MET A 205 -4.40 -1.38 -7.51
N VAL A 206 -3.91 -1.71 -8.72
CA VAL A 206 -3.83 -3.10 -9.19
C VAL A 206 -2.84 -3.89 -8.33
N HIS A 207 -1.67 -3.31 -8.01
CA HIS A 207 -0.72 -3.89 -7.05
C HIS A 207 -1.42 -4.23 -5.72
N ASN A 208 -2.21 -3.32 -5.16
CA ASN A 208 -2.93 -3.57 -3.91
C ASN A 208 -4.05 -4.60 -4.07
N GLY A 209 -4.70 -4.68 -5.23
CA GLY A 209 -5.63 -5.77 -5.54
C GLY A 209 -4.95 -7.13 -5.48
N ILE A 210 -3.76 -7.26 -6.07
CA ILE A 210 -2.93 -8.47 -6.00
C ILE A 210 -2.52 -8.77 -4.55
N GLU A 211 -2.11 -7.75 -3.79
CA GLU A 211 -1.79 -7.87 -2.36
C GLU A 211 -2.95 -8.48 -1.57
N TYR A 212 -4.20 -8.03 -1.80
CA TYR A 212 -5.40 -8.60 -1.18
C TYR A 212 -5.55 -10.09 -1.49
N GLY A 213 -5.34 -10.49 -2.76
CA GLY A 213 -5.40 -11.89 -3.18
C GLY A 213 -4.35 -12.77 -2.47
N ILE A 214 -3.11 -12.31 -2.40
CA ILE A 214 -2.02 -13.02 -1.73
C ILE A 214 -2.31 -13.14 -0.22
N MET A 215 -2.73 -12.06 0.42
CA MET A 215 -3.08 -12.07 1.86
C MET A 215 -4.23 -13.04 2.15
N ALA A 216 -5.27 -13.07 1.32
CA ALA A 216 -6.39 -14.00 1.47
C ALA A 216 -5.92 -15.46 1.34
N ALA A 217 -5.09 -15.76 0.34
CA ALA A 217 -4.55 -17.10 0.14
C ALA A 217 -3.72 -17.59 1.33
N TYR A 218 -2.88 -16.73 1.91
CA TYR A 218 -2.15 -17.08 3.14
C TYR A 218 -3.10 -17.29 4.32
N ALA A 219 -4.09 -16.42 4.51
CA ALA A 219 -5.04 -16.54 5.61
C ALA A 219 -5.85 -17.85 5.54
N GLU A 220 -6.36 -18.22 4.37
CA GLU A 220 -7.07 -19.48 4.13
C GLU A 220 -6.17 -20.67 4.39
N GLY A 221 -4.93 -20.66 3.85
CA GLY A 221 -3.96 -21.75 4.05
C GLY A 221 -3.60 -21.93 5.52
N MET A 222 -3.31 -20.86 6.25
CA MET A 222 -3.01 -20.91 7.68
C MET A 222 -4.22 -21.38 8.50
N ASN A 223 -5.45 -20.98 8.10
CA ASN A 223 -6.67 -21.46 8.76
C ASN A 223 -6.90 -22.97 8.54
N ILE A 224 -6.60 -23.50 7.36
CA ILE A 224 -6.62 -24.97 7.12
C ILE A 224 -5.64 -25.67 8.07
N LEU A 225 -4.40 -25.19 8.17
CA LEU A 225 -3.40 -25.76 9.05
C LEU A 225 -3.78 -25.67 10.53
N LYS A 226 -4.36 -24.55 10.97
CA LYS A 226 -4.87 -24.36 12.34
C LYS A 226 -5.94 -25.40 12.71
N ASN A 227 -6.76 -25.81 11.75
CA ASN A 227 -7.82 -26.80 11.93
C ASN A 227 -7.40 -28.25 11.57
N ALA A 228 -6.13 -28.51 11.31
CA ALA A 228 -5.63 -29.82 10.92
C ALA A 228 -5.76 -30.90 12.05
N ASN A 229 -6.17 -30.51 13.23
CA ASN A 229 -6.45 -31.40 14.37
C ASN A 229 -7.95 -31.66 14.60
N VAL A 230 -8.81 -31.27 13.69
CA VAL A 230 -10.26 -31.40 13.81
C VAL A 230 -10.73 -32.83 14.04
N GLY A 231 -9.95 -33.83 13.64
CA GLY A 231 -10.23 -35.26 13.89
C GLY A 231 -10.10 -35.68 15.36
N LYS A 232 -9.50 -34.86 16.22
CA LYS A 232 -9.44 -35.09 17.67
C LYS A 232 -10.71 -34.61 18.40
N VAL A 233 -11.54 -33.80 17.74
CA VAL A 233 -12.76 -33.26 18.32
C VAL A 233 -13.93 -34.17 18.00
N LYS A 234 -14.65 -34.68 19.03
CA LYS A 234 -15.91 -35.35 18.81
C LYS A 234 -16.95 -34.38 18.27
N ARG A 235 -17.38 -34.61 17.04
CA ARG A 235 -18.50 -33.89 16.42
C ARG A 235 -19.74 -34.75 16.47
N GLU A 236 -20.90 -34.15 16.83
CA GLU A 236 -22.18 -34.79 16.66
C GLU A 236 -22.49 -34.86 15.16
N ALA A 237 -22.66 -36.08 14.64
CA ALA A 237 -23.12 -36.32 13.29
C ALA A 237 -24.65 -36.49 13.31
N ASP A 238 -25.35 -35.71 12.53
CA ASP A 238 -26.79 -35.80 12.33
C ASP A 238 -27.15 -35.65 10.86
N ALA A 239 -28.43 -35.71 10.54
CA ALA A 239 -28.93 -35.60 9.16
C ALA A 239 -28.62 -34.23 8.49
N GLU A 240 -28.19 -33.22 9.26
CA GLU A 240 -27.95 -31.86 8.79
C GLU A 240 -26.49 -31.45 8.78
N THR A 241 -25.62 -32.26 9.40
CA THR A 241 -24.19 -31.98 9.52
C THR A 241 -23.42 -33.09 8.82
N ALA A 242 -22.71 -32.77 7.76
CA ALA A 242 -21.85 -33.73 7.09
C ALA A 242 -20.80 -34.29 8.09
N PRO A 243 -20.68 -35.64 8.24
CA PRO A 243 -19.67 -36.21 9.08
C PRO A 243 -18.27 -35.90 8.54
N LEU A 244 -17.29 -35.87 9.44
CA LEU A 244 -15.89 -35.89 9.02
C LEU A 244 -15.52 -37.28 8.63
N ASP A 245 -15.28 -37.53 7.36
CA ASP A 245 -14.73 -38.79 6.88
C ASP A 245 -13.26 -38.92 7.29
N HIS A 246 -12.88 -40.09 7.77
CA HIS A 246 -11.51 -40.40 8.10
C HIS A 246 -10.87 -39.43 9.11
N PRO A 247 -11.45 -39.22 10.31
CA PRO A 247 -10.91 -38.33 11.31
C PRO A 247 -9.45 -38.63 11.71
N GLU A 248 -8.98 -39.86 11.48
CA GLU A 248 -7.60 -40.25 11.66
C GLU A 248 -6.59 -39.51 10.78
N TYR A 249 -7.03 -38.89 9.70
CA TYR A 249 -6.18 -38.11 8.81
C TYR A 249 -6.04 -36.65 9.23
N TYR A 250 -6.80 -36.21 10.24
CA TYR A 250 -6.86 -34.80 10.68
C TYR A 250 -6.52 -34.69 12.18
N GLN A 251 -5.32 -35.17 12.55
CA GLN A 251 -4.88 -35.22 13.96
C GLN A 251 -3.55 -34.47 14.19
N TYR A 252 -3.23 -33.49 13.36
CA TYR A 252 -1.97 -32.77 13.41
C TYR A 252 -2.09 -31.54 14.31
N ASP A 253 -1.30 -31.47 15.38
CA ASP A 253 -1.09 -30.25 16.15
C ASP A 253 0.14 -29.57 15.55
N LEU A 254 -0.09 -28.60 14.68
CA LEU A 254 0.96 -27.91 13.94
C LEU A 254 1.39 -26.64 14.66
N ASP A 255 2.70 -26.41 14.73
CA ASP A 255 3.29 -25.15 15.15
C ASP A 255 3.29 -24.19 13.96
N LEU A 256 2.30 -23.30 13.89
CA LEU A 256 2.13 -22.41 12.74
C LEU A 256 3.25 -21.38 12.60
N PRO A 257 3.79 -20.77 13.66
CA PRO A 257 5.01 -19.98 13.60
C PRO A 257 6.15 -20.69 12.88
N GLU A 258 6.43 -21.94 13.23
CA GLU A 258 7.50 -22.74 12.63
C GLU A 258 7.18 -23.13 11.15
N VAL A 259 5.91 -23.37 10.83
CA VAL A 259 5.50 -23.58 9.43
C VAL A 259 5.73 -22.32 8.61
N ALA A 260 5.32 -21.15 9.11
CA ALA A 260 5.57 -19.86 8.42
C ALA A 260 7.08 -19.60 8.27
N GLU A 261 7.88 -19.89 9.31
CA GLU A 261 9.33 -19.71 9.28
C GLU A 261 10.00 -20.61 8.24
N VAL A 262 9.64 -21.89 8.14
CA VAL A 262 10.24 -22.77 7.13
C VAL A 262 9.84 -22.38 5.70
N TRP A 263 8.60 -21.91 5.49
CA TRP A 263 8.16 -21.48 4.17
C TRP A 263 8.86 -20.21 3.70
N ARG A 264 9.07 -19.23 4.58
CA ARG A 264 9.77 -18.00 4.22
C ARG A 264 11.25 -18.21 3.88
N ARG A 265 11.87 -19.33 4.31
CA ARG A 265 13.30 -19.62 4.11
C ARG A 265 13.66 -20.15 2.74
N GLY A 266 12.71 -20.52 1.91
CA GLY A 266 13.07 -21.03 0.58
C GLY A 266 11.96 -21.74 -0.17
N SER A 267 10.71 -21.64 0.28
CA SER A 267 9.59 -22.16 -0.50
C SER A 267 9.20 -21.20 -1.62
N VAL A 268 8.52 -21.74 -2.63
CA VAL A 268 8.04 -20.96 -3.78
C VAL A 268 6.99 -19.89 -3.41
N VAL A 269 6.34 -20.03 -2.23
CA VAL A 269 5.41 -19.03 -1.69
C VAL A 269 6.10 -17.96 -0.83
N GLY A 270 7.43 -17.94 -0.77
CA GLY A 270 8.19 -16.91 -0.06
C GLY A 270 7.89 -15.52 -0.59
N SER A 271 7.60 -14.58 0.31
CA SER A 271 7.35 -13.18 -0.02
C SER A 271 7.51 -12.31 1.23
N TRP A 272 7.62 -10.99 1.05
CA TRP A 272 7.63 -10.09 2.20
C TRP A 272 6.34 -10.16 3.03
N LEU A 273 5.18 -10.42 2.41
CA LEU A 273 3.94 -10.66 3.17
C LEU A 273 4.03 -11.90 4.05
N LEU A 274 4.70 -12.96 3.60
CA LEU A 274 4.95 -14.14 4.42
C LEU A 274 5.95 -13.85 5.56
N ASP A 275 6.97 -13.03 5.32
CA ASP A 275 7.89 -12.56 6.38
C ASP A 275 7.14 -11.83 7.48
N LEU A 276 6.22 -10.93 7.12
CA LEU A 276 5.37 -10.20 8.07
C LEU A 276 4.40 -11.14 8.80
N THR A 277 3.85 -12.15 8.10
CA THR A 277 3.00 -13.18 8.71
C THR A 277 3.77 -13.98 9.75
N ALA A 278 4.98 -14.43 9.44
CA ALA A 278 5.84 -15.16 10.37
C ALA A 278 6.19 -14.31 11.60
N ALA A 279 6.50 -13.03 11.41
CA ALA A 279 6.78 -12.10 12.51
C ALA A 279 5.56 -11.94 13.44
N ALA A 280 4.36 -11.73 12.86
CA ALA A 280 3.14 -11.61 13.64
C ALA A 280 2.81 -12.88 14.44
N MET A 281 2.96 -14.05 13.83
CA MET A 281 2.73 -15.33 14.51
C MET A 281 3.80 -15.65 15.57
N GLN A 282 5.03 -15.16 15.40
CA GLN A 282 6.08 -15.27 16.40
C GLN A 282 5.77 -14.44 17.65
N GLU A 283 5.19 -13.25 17.47
CA GLU A 283 4.76 -12.37 18.58
C GLU A 283 3.50 -12.93 19.26
N SER A 284 2.54 -13.43 18.48
CA SER A 284 1.26 -13.96 18.98
C SER A 284 0.83 -15.19 18.18
N PRO A 285 1.18 -16.41 18.62
CA PRO A 285 0.90 -17.65 17.87
C PRO A 285 -0.58 -17.89 17.55
N ASP A 286 -1.47 -17.41 18.40
CA ASP A 286 -2.92 -17.53 18.24
C ASP A 286 -3.58 -16.26 17.70
N LEU A 287 -2.83 -15.18 17.48
CA LEU A 287 -3.29 -13.84 17.04
C LEU A 287 -4.46 -13.33 17.89
N ALA A 288 -4.45 -13.62 19.20
CA ALA A 288 -5.57 -13.42 20.12
C ALA A 288 -5.97 -11.93 20.32
N GLU A 289 -5.07 -10.99 20.03
CA GLU A 289 -5.32 -9.55 20.09
C GLU A 289 -6.14 -9.03 18.89
N PHE A 290 -6.31 -9.83 17.83
CA PHE A 290 -7.05 -9.44 16.62
C PHE A 290 -8.46 -10.02 16.63
N THR A 291 -9.44 -9.19 16.29
CA THR A 291 -10.86 -9.59 16.19
C THR A 291 -11.25 -10.13 14.80
N GLY A 292 -10.31 -10.18 13.86
CA GLY A 292 -10.57 -10.65 12.50
C GLY A 292 -11.32 -9.66 11.60
N ARG A 293 -11.51 -8.39 12.01
CA ARG A 293 -12.16 -7.35 11.19
C ARG A 293 -11.14 -6.68 10.28
N VAL A 294 -11.26 -6.90 8.98
CA VAL A 294 -10.31 -6.39 7.97
C VAL A 294 -10.92 -5.25 7.18
N SER A 295 -10.29 -4.07 7.26
CA SER A 295 -10.72 -2.90 6.48
C SER A 295 -10.22 -2.99 5.02
N ASP A 296 -10.91 -2.27 4.14
CA ASP A 296 -10.40 -1.96 2.81
C ASP A 296 -10.25 -0.44 2.68
N SER A 297 -9.19 0.03 2.02
CA SER A 297 -8.87 1.45 1.81
C SER A 297 -9.25 1.95 0.41
N GLY A 298 -10.00 1.16 -0.36
CA GLY A 298 -10.58 1.53 -1.63
C GLY A 298 -9.93 0.87 -2.85
N GLU A 299 -8.64 0.56 -2.83
CA GLU A 299 -7.90 0.08 -4.00
C GLU A 299 -8.43 -1.26 -4.54
N GLY A 300 -8.80 -2.20 -3.66
CA GLY A 300 -9.43 -3.45 -4.07
C GLY A 300 -10.76 -3.23 -4.80
N ARG A 301 -11.56 -2.23 -4.37
CA ARG A 301 -12.78 -1.81 -5.05
C ARG A 301 -12.49 -1.21 -6.41
N TRP A 302 -11.53 -0.27 -6.47
CA TRP A 302 -11.16 0.41 -7.71
C TRP A 302 -10.59 -0.58 -8.74
N THR A 303 -9.79 -1.56 -8.29
CA THR A 303 -9.28 -2.66 -9.13
C THR A 303 -10.42 -3.50 -9.69
N ALA A 304 -11.41 -3.88 -8.86
CA ALA A 304 -12.56 -4.65 -9.31
C ALA A 304 -13.43 -3.86 -10.31
N ILE A 305 -13.65 -2.57 -10.08
CA ILE A 305 -14.38 -1.68 -10.98
C ILE A 305 -13.64 -1.55 -12.33
N ALA A 306 -12.33 -1.32 -12.30
CA ALA A 306 -11.53 -1.25 -13.53
C ALA A 306 -11.60 -2.56 -14.32
N ALA A 307 -11.48 -3.71 -13.67
CA ALA A 307 -11.59 -5.01 -14.31
C ALA A 307 -12.98 -5.21 -14.98
N ILE A 308 -14.07 -4.74 -14.34
CA ILE A 308 -15.41 -4.77 -14.93
C ILE A 308 -15.49 -3.88 -16.17
N ASP A 309 -14.98 -2.65 -16.07
CA ASP A 309 -15.00 -1.68 -17.18
C ASP A 309 -14.15 -2.17 -18.36
N GLU A 310 -13.05 -2.84 -18.10
CA GLU A 310 -12.14 -3.42 -19.10
C GLU A 310 -12.63 -4.77 -19.66
N GLY A 311 -13.61 -5.41 -19.01
CA GLY A 311 -14.07 -6.77 -19.34
C GLY A 311 -13.08 -7.87 -18.97
N VAL A 312 -12.22 -7.64 -17.97
CA VAL A 312 -11.19 -8.58 -17.51
C VAL A 312 -11.70 -9.40 -16.32
N PRO A 313 -11.62 -10.75 -16.35
CA PRO A 313 -12.04 -11.58 -15.23
C PRO A 313 -11.05 -11.51 -14.06
N THR A 314 -11.55 -11.20 -12.87
CA THR A 314 -10.73 -11.11 -11.64
C THR A 314 -11.35 -11.88 -10.45
N PRO A 315 -11.68 -13.18 -10.58
CA PRO A 315 -12.38 -13.92 -9.52
C PRO A 315 -11.56 -13.95 -8.21
N VAL A 316 -10.25 -14.12 -8.25
CA VAL A 316 -9.38 -14.16 -7.06
C VAL A 316 -9.41 -12.83 -6.31
N LEU A 317 -9.15 -11.72 -7.00
CA LEU A 317 -9.07 -10.40 -6.38
C LEU A 317 -10.44 -9.94 -5.85
N THR A 318 -11.51 -10.23 -6.60
CA THR A 318 -12.87 -9.87 -6.19
C THR A 318 -13.32 -10.69 -4.96
N THR A 319 -13.00 -11.97 -4.89
CA THR A 319 -13.29 -12.80 -3.72
C THR A 319 -12.54 -12.28 -2.50
N ALA A 320 -11.25 -12.00 -2.62
CA ALA A 320 -10.44 -11.44 -1.53
C ALA A 320 -10.97 -10.09 -1.02
N LEU A 321 -11.52 -9.25 -1.89
CA LEU A 321 -12.22 -8.02 -1.49
C LEU A 321 -13.51 -8.32 -0.72
N HIS A 322 -14.31 -9.28 -1.19
CA HIS A 322 -15.59 -9.64 -0.54
C HIS A 322 -15.37 -10.27 0.84
N GLU A 323 -14.30 -11.04 1.03
CA GLU A 323 -13.90 -11.55 2.34
C GLU A 323 -13.68 -10.43 3.37
N ARG A 324 -13.09 -9.31 2.95
CA ARG A 324 -12.98 -8.12 3.82
C ARG A 324 -14.35 -7.53 4.18
N PHE A 325 -15.33 -7.57 3.28
CA PHE A 325 -16.70 -7.16 3.60
C PHE A 325 -17.33 -8.13 4.59
N TYR A 326 -17.18 -9.43 4.34
CA TYR A 326 -17.71 -10.49 5.19
C TYR A 326 -17.14 -10.40 6.62
N SER A 327 -15.82 -10.19 6.75
CA SER A 327 -15.13 -10.04 8.04
C SER A 327 -15.70 -8.91 8.94
N ARG A 328 -16.47 -7.98 8.36
CA ARG A 328 -17.09 -6.85 9.07
C ARG A 328 -18.57 -7.06 9.38
N GLY A 329 -19.10 -8.27 9.15
CA GLY A 329 -20.49 -8.61 9.40
C GLY A 329 -21.47 -8.15 8.31
N LEU A 330 -20.97 -7.77 7.12
CA LEU A 330 -21.83 -7.32 6.03
C LEU A 330 -22.54 -8.49 5.31
N GLY A 331 -22.22 -9.74 5.66
CA GLY A 331 -22.89 -10.96 5.21
C GLY A 331 -24.07 -11.42 6.07
N ASP A 332 -24.18 -10.95 7.31
CA ASP A 332 -25.05 -11.50 8.36
C ASP A 332 -26.53 -11.63 7.94
N PHE A 333 -27.06 -10.66 7.19
CA PHE A 333 -28.46 -10.75 6.73
C PHE A 333 -28.63 -11.85 5.67
N GLY A 334 -27.64 -12.03 4.79
CA GLY A 334 -27.64 -13.12 3.80
C GLY A 334 -27.65 -14.49 4.48
N ASP A 335 -26.85 -14.68 5.52
CA ASP A 335 -26.80 -15.92 6.29
C ASP A 335 -28.13 -16.20 7.00
N LYS A 336 -28.79 -15.17 7.58
CA LYS A 336 -30.13 -15.30 8.14
C LYS A 336 -31.16 -15.72 7.09
N VAL A 337 -31.06 -15.20 5.86
CA VAL A 337 -31.96 -15.61 4.75
C VAL A 337 -31.74 -17.08 4.39
N LEU A 338 -30.47 -17.54 4.33
CA LEU A 338 -30.16 -18.94 4.08
C LEU A 338 -30.74 -19.87 5.17
N SER A 339 -30.56 -19.49 6.44
CA SER A 339 -31.09 -20.22 7.59
C SER A 339 -32.62 -20.28 7.53
N ALA A 340 -33.29 -19.16 7.27
CA ALA A 340 -34.75 -19.08 7.14
C ALA A 340 -35.26 -19.93 6.00
N MET A 341 -34.62 -19.94 4.82
CA MET A 341 -34.99 -20.79 3.71
C MET A 341 -34.87 -22.27 4.06
N ARG A 342 -33.79 -22.70 4.72
CA ARG A 342 -33.62 -24.08 5.18
C ARG A 342 -34.76 -24.52 6.12
N LYS A 343 -35.16 -23.63 7.04
CA LYS A 343 -36.31 -23.88 7.93
C LYS A 343 -37.63 -24.04 7.14
N GLN A 344 -37.90 -23.17 6.17
CA GLN A 344 -39.14 -23.16 5.44
C GLN A 344 -39.34 -24.39 4.52
N PHE A 345 -38.31 -24.85 3.82
CA PHE A 345 -38.44 -25.98 2.93
C PHE A 345 -38.10 -27.33 3.58
N GLY A 346 -37.25 -27.37 4.60
CA GLY A 346 -36.76 -28.60 5.22
C GLY A 346 -37.20 -28.79 6.68
N GLY A 347 -37.80 -27.78 7.32
CA GLY A 347 -38.15 -27.82 8.73
C GLY A 347 -36.92 -27.80 9.69
N HIS A 348 -35.76 -27.47 9.17
CA HIS A 348 -34.50 -27.46 9.93
C HIS A 348 -34.42 -26.21 10.80
N ASP A 349 -34.42 -26.37 12.12
CA ASP A 349 -34.17 -25.27 13.05
C ASP A 349 -32.66 -24.95 13.14
N GLU A 350 -32.37 -23.66 13.30
CA GLU A 350 -30.99 -23.20 13.51
C GLU A 350 -30.43 -23.78 14.81
N LYS A 351 -29.26 -24.38 14.75
CA LYS A 351 -28.59 -24.93 15.93
C LYS A 351 -27.95 -23.81 16.74
N ALA A 352 -28.06 -23.88 18.04
CA ALA A 352 -27.31 -23.04 18.94
C ALA A 352 -25.79 -23.33 18.77
N SER A 353 -24.99 -22.28 18.61
CA SER A 353 -23.53 -22.36 18.48
C SER A 353 -22.84 -22.84 19.74
#